data_a8a0c9671771579ba3d8af4bd2ce385c
#
_entry.id   a8a0c9671771579ba3d8af4bd2ce385c
#
_cell.length_a   1.000
_cell.length_b   1.000
_cell.length_c   1.000
_cell.angle_alpha   90.00
_cell.angle_beta   90.00
_cell.angle_gamma   90.00
#
_symmetry.space_group_name_H-M   'P 1'
#
loop_
_entity.id
_entity.type
_entity.pdbx_description
1 polymer ?
#
loop_
_entity_poly.entity_id
_entity_poly.type
_entity_poly.pdbx_seq_one_letter_code
_entity_poly.pdbx_strand_id
1 'polypeptide(L)'
;MKKKLLIILLFATNVLLWGQDTIKTYWSNEKLMSIGVVINEKEEGKWTFFHKNGVKWSEGTYRKGEKIGPWKMWYDNGAISQDYYADNGPFKSYYLSGRVESIGAFKNGKRDGEWIFYHPNGQLFKKCIYINDSINGFVTEYYDNGAKHFEGSYRLGKLHGYAYWWKKNGDLEMEGKSINDLQDSTWIFYNDHNVVGSRGDFKSGLQTGYWEYFYENGAKWKAGHFRNGERSGIWVAWYENGVKQREGAFLFDKEDGEWKQYYPDGHLQTIGYFKAGRMNGLWKGWYENGNLKYKAYYAAGRKDGSYLYWYENGTQKTIGAYANDLKHGNWKEFMQNGKPFEIGKYIWGKKNGKWSFYNERGNKIREQNFKNDVAEGKFTEFYASGKKQVEGSYRNRLKDGTWSYWDRNGKLLYQVVFKNGKEIKTNKKLPENQGKPF
;
A
#
# COMPACT_ATOMS: atom_id res chain seq x y z
N MET A 1 -26.03 3.34 34.58
CA MET A 1 -27.29 3.19 35.31
C MET A 1 -26.99 3.01 36.78
N LYS A 2 -27.36 3.98 37.60
CA LYS A 2 -27.15 3.96 39.06
C LYS A 2 -28.09 2.93 39.66
N LYS A 3 -27.59 1.85 40.24
CA LYS A 3 -28.37 0.88 40.99
C LYS A 3 -28.68 1.44 42.37
N LYS A 4 -29.95 1.67 42.67
CA LYS A 4 -30.42 2.03 44.00
C LYS A 4 -30.27 0.82 44.92
N LEU A 5 -29.50 0.99 45.97
CA LEU A 5 -29.38 0.07 47.09
C LEU A 5 -30.60 0.33 48.01
N LEU A 6 -31.48 -0.64 48.17
CA LEU A 6 -32.56 -0.56 49.14
C LEU A 6 -32.03 -1.09 50.48
N ILE A 7 -31.74 -0.18 51.41
CA ILE A 7 -31.37 -0.49 52.80
C ILE A 7 -32.64 -0.39 53.63
N ILE A 8 -33.10 -1.48 54.19
CA ILE A 8 -34.18 -1.48 55.20
C ILE A 8 -33.50 -1.32 56.56
N LEU A 9 -33.61 -0.10 57.12
CA LEU A 9 -33.24 0.19 58.51
C LEU A 9 -34.42 -0.10 59.42
N LEU A 10 -34.29 -1.08 60.31
CA LEU A 10 -35.11 -1.23 61.50
C LEU A 10 -34.47 -0.47 62.65
N PHE A 11 -35.16 0.60 63.16
CA PHE A 11 -34.77 1.30 64.37
C PHE A 11 -35.21 0.49 65.61
N ALA A 12 -34.27 0.14 66.47
CA ALA A 12 -34.50 -0.21 67.83
C ALA A 12 -33.50 0.44 68.77
N THR A 13 -33.99 1.01 69.87
CA THR A 13 -33.39 1.95 70.82
C THR A 13 -32.15 1.44 71.55
N ASN A 14 -31.15 2.31 71.66
CA ASN A 14 -30.04 2.43 72.62
C ASN A 14 -29.76 1.27 73.62
N VAL A 15 -28.72 0.50 73.28
CA VAL A 15 -27.65 0.10 74.19
C VAL A 15 -26.38 0.03 73.41
N LEU A 16 -25.33 0.75 73.87
CA LEU A 16 -23.96 0.71 73.30
C LEU A 16 -23.33 -0.67 73.52
N LEU A 17 -23.73 -1.64 72.71
CA LEU A 17 -23.01 -2.86 72.42
C LEU A 17 -22.50 -2.70 70.98
N TRP A 18 -21.19 -2.76 70.78
CA TRP A 18 -20.56 -2.84 69.46
C TRP A 18 -21.11 -4.05 68.71
N GLY A 19 -22.26 -3.90 68.06
CA GLY A 19 -22.94 -4.99 67.36
C GLY A 19 -22.26 -5.24 66.02
N GLN A 20 -21.75 -6.44 65.84
CA GLN A 20 -21.45 -6.97 64.53
C GLN A 20 -22.74 -7.25 63.79
N ASP A 21 -23.14 -6.35 62.88
CA ASP A 21 -24.34 -6.58 62.06
C ASP A 21 -24.03 -7.51 60.91
N THR A 22 -24.65 -8.69 60.89
CA THR A 22 -24.62 -9.57 59.73
C THR A 22 -25.53 -9.05 58.67
N ILE A 23 -24.98 -8.62 57.56
CA ILE A 23 -25.71 -8.10 56.41
C ILE A 23 -25.94 -9.21 55.38
N LYS A 24 -27.18 -9.30 54.87
CA LYS A 24 -27.56 -10.14 53.76
C LYS A 24 -28.11 -9.27 52.64
N THR A 25 -27.64 -9.49 51.41
CA THR A 25 -28.21 -8.85 50.23
C THR A 25 -28.76 -9.91 49.27
N TYR A 26 -29.73 -9.53 48.43
CA TYR A 26 -30.44 -10.49 47.60
C TYR A 26 -30.47 -10.02 46.16
N TRP A 27 -30.47 -10.96 45.23
CA TRP A 27 -30.74 -10.73 43.83
C TRP A 27 -32.21 -10.36 43.62
N SER A 28 -32.55 -9.83 42.45
CA SER A 28 -33.94 -9.53 42.08
C SER A 28 -34.88 -10.74 42.02
N ASN A 29 -34.35 -11.96 42.03
CA ASN A 29 -35.10 -13.22 42.12
C ASN A 29 -35.14 -13.80 43.56
N GLU A 30 -34.95 -12.93 44.56
CA GLU A 30 -34.99 -13.25 45.99
C GLU A 30 -33.93 -14.24 46.49
N LYS A 31 -33.02 -14.71 45.61
CA LYS A 31 -31.92 -15.55 46.06
C LYS A 31 -30.83 -14.72 46.73
N LEU A 32 -30.16 -15.27 47.70
CA LEU A 32 -29.06 -14.64 48.42
C LEU A 32 -27.95 -14.23 47.44
N MET A 33 -27.52 -12.95 47.50
CA MET A 33 -26.45 -12.42 46.72
C MET A 33 -25.15 -12.34 47.53
N SER A 34 -25.22 -11.87 48.77
CA SER A 34 -24.06 -11.88 49.68
C SER A 34 -24.46 -11.99 51.15
N ILE A 35 -23.53 -12.48 51.98
CA ILE A 35 -23.63 -12.51 53.42
C ILE A 35 -22.28 -12.25 54.03
N GLY A 36 -22.25 -11.38 55.06
CA GLY A 36 -21.04 -11.03 55.79
C GLY A 36 -21.34 -10.03 56.90
N VAL A 37 -20.29 -9.56 57.56
CA VAL A 37 -20.34 -8.58 58.65
C VAL A 37 -19.82 -7.25 58.19
N VAL A 38 -20.47 -6.14 58.62
CA VAL A 38 -20.03 -4.78 58.41
C VAL A 38 -19.80 -4.13 59.78
N ILE A 39 -18.64 -3.45 59.92
CA ILE A 39 -18.28 -2.67 61.11
C ILE A 39 -17.84 -1.29 60.62
N ASN A 40 -18.46 -0.21 61.10
CA ASN A 40 -18.18 1.16 60.68
C ASN A 40 -18.24 1.33 59.15
N GLU A 41 -19.31 0.81 58.53
CA GLU A 41 -19.58 0.84 57.08
C GLU A 41 -18.55 0.13 56.19
N LYS A 42 -17.68 -0.70 56.78
CA LYS A 42 -16.68 -1.50 56.08
C LYS A 42 -16.90 -2.99 56.32
N GLU A 43 -16.67 -3.78 55.28
CA GLU A 43 -16.69 -5.23 55.39
C GLU A 43 -15.61 -5.70 56.38
N GLU A 44 -16.04 -6.65 57.24
CA GLU A 44 -15.16 -7.23 58.24
C GLU A 44 -15.43 -8.75 58.35
N GLY A 45 -14.42 -9.54 58.65
CA GLY A 45 -14.53 -10.98 58.82
C GLY A 45 -14.88 -11.74 57.55
N LYS A 46 -15.51 -12.90 57.72
CA LYS A 46 -15.84 -13.81 56.62
C LYS A 46 -17.01 -13.28 55.78
N TRP A 47 -16.85 -13.25 54.46
CA TRP A 47 -17.86 -12.92 53.47
C TRP A 47 -18.02 -14.05 52.47
N THR A 48 -19.30 -14.29 52.09
CA THR A 48 -19.66 -15.24 51.02
C THR A 48 -20.60 -14.56 50.04
N PHE A 49 -20.32 -14.73 48.76
CA PHE A 49 -21.09 -14.19 47.64
C PHE A 49 -21.63 -15.35 46.78
N PHE A 50 -22.77 -15.14 46.13
CA PHE A 50 -23.48 -16.18 45.38
C PHE A 50 -23.85 -15.68 43.98
N HIS A 51 -23.84 -16.57 43.01
CA HIS A 51 -24.41 -16.38 41.68
C HIS A 51 -25.96 -16.32 41.76
N LYS A 52 -26.59 -15.78 40.72
CA LYS A 52 -28.07 -15.70 40.62
C LYS A 52 -28.78 -17.04 40.70
N ASN A 53 -28.11 -18.14 40.34
CA ASN A 53 -28.64 -19.50 40.47
C ASN A 53 -28.55 -20.04 41.92
N GLY A 54 -27.87 -19.33 42.83
CA GLY A 54 -27.67 -19.71 44.22
C GLY A 54 -26.38 -20.50 44.49
N VAL A 55 -25.60 -20.80 43.46
CA VAL A 55 -24.27 -21.39 43.62
C VAL A 55 -23.32 -20.36 44.20
N LYS A 56 -22.41 -20.78 45.06
CA LYS A 56 -21.38 -19.91 45.64
C LYS A 56 -20.53 -19.31 44.54
N TRP A 57 -20.31 -17.97 44.54
CA TRP A 57 -19.48 -17.26 43.62
C TRP A 57 -18.07 -16.99 44.18
N SER A 58 -18.00 -16.42 45.43
CA SER A 58 -16.73 -16.19 46.08
C SER A 58 -16.88 -16.25 47.61
N GLU A 59 -15.76 -16.58 48.27
CA GLU A 59 -15.68 -16.64 49.73
C GLU A 59 -14.28 -16.23 50.19
N GLY A 60 -14.21 -15.42 51.23
CA GLY A 60 -12.94 -15.00 51.83
C GLY A 60 -13.12 -14.06 52.99
N THR A 61 -12.05 -13.41 53.41
CA THR A 61 -12.04 -12.55 54.62
C THR A 61 -11.76 -11.12 54.22
N TYR A 62 -12.53 -10.21 54.81
CA TYR A 62 -12.26 -8.76 54.75
C TYR A 62 -11.71 -8.27 56.11
N ARG A 63 -10.88 -7.26 56.07
CA ARG A 63 -10.45 -6.46 57.20
C ARG A 63 -10.50 -4.97 56.81
N LYS A 64 -11.36 -4.20 57.50
CA LYS A 64 -11.60 -2.79 57.24
C LYS A 64 -11.91 -2.45 55.76
N GLY A 65 -12.69 -3.33 55.08
CA GLY A 65 -13.09 -3.21 53.71
C GLY A 65 -12.07 -3.70 52.67
N GLU A 66 -10.92 -4.22 53.10
CA GLU A 66 -9.89 -4.79 52.21
C GLU A 66 -9.90 -6.32 52.28
N LYS A 67 -9.78 -6.99 51.13
CA LYS A 67 -9.62 -8.44 51.07
C LYS A 67 -8.27 -8.85 51.63
N ILE A 68 -8.29 -9.82 52.56
CA ILE A 68 -7.09 -10.38 53.17
C ILE A 68 -7.11 -11.91 53.17
N GLY A 69 -5.95 -12.53 53.25
CA GLY A 69 -5.79 -13.97 53.38
C GLY A 69 -6.40 -14.78 52.23
N PRO A 70 -6.81 -16.03 52.50
CA PRO A 70 -7.27 -16.93 51.46
C PRO A 70 -8.69 -16.57 50.95
N TRP A 71 -8.81 -16.57 49.62
CA TRP A 71 -10.02 -16.37 48.84
C TRP A 71 -10.23 -17.51 47.88
N LYS A 72 -11.49 -17.99 47.74
CA LYS A 72 -11.91 -18.94 46.71
C LYS A 72 -13.04 -18.36 45.87
N MET A 73 -12.97 -18.63 44.57
CA MET A 73 -14.03 -18.26 43.62
C MET A 73 -14.46 -19.48 42.82
N TRP A 74 -15.73 -19.48 42.43
CA TRP A 74 -16.35 -20.58 41.69
C TRP A 74 -17.10 -20.03 40.46
N TYR A 75 -17.17 -20.80 39.44
CA TYR A 75 -18.07 -20.63 38.32
C TYR A 75 -19.53 -20.90 38.77
N ASP A 76 -20.49 -20.51 37.94
CA ASP A 76 -21.92 -20.69 38.20
C ASP A 76 -22.37 -22.16 38.18
N ASN A 77 -21.57 -23.07 37.65
CA ASN A 77 -21.73 -24.52 37.72
C ASN A 77 -21.10 -25.14 38.99
N GLY A 78 -20.48 -24.35 39.86
CA GLY A 78 -19.84 -24.78 41.10
C GLY A 78 -18.40 -25.27 40.99
N ALA A 79 -17.82 -25.30 39.78
CA ALA A 79 -16.39 -25.60 39.61
C ALA A 79 -15.53 -24.43 40.14
N ILE A 80 -14.38 -24.73 40.73
CA ILE A 80 -13.46 -23.72 41.23
C ILE A 80 -12.91 -22.93 40.03
N SER A 81 -12.97 -21.57 40.12
CA SER A 81 -12.38 -20.67 39.14
C SER A 81 -11.07 -20.04 39.62
N GLN A 82 -10.97 -19.75 40.95
CA GLN A 82 -9.74 -19.17 41.52
C GLN A 82 -9.57 -19.66 42.98
N ASP A 83 -8.30 -19.83 43.38
CA ASP A 83 -7.88 -20.09 44.76
C ASP A 83 -6.62 -19.25 45.01
N TYR A 84 -6.72 -18.27 45.92
CA TYR A 84 -5.65 -17.31 46.07
C TYR A 84 -5.61 -16.65 47.45
N TYR A 85 -4.48 -16.03 47.76
CA TYR A 85 -4.33 -15.10 48.87
C TYR A 85 -4.41 -13.67 48.35
N ALA A 86 -5.36 -12.89 48.89
CA ALA A 86 -5.69 -11.57 48.34
C ALA A 86 -4.59 -10.53 48.58
N ASP A 87 -3.90 -10.62 49.72
CA ASP A 87 -2.84 -9.68 50.14
C ASP A 87 -1.42 -10.20 49.85
N ASN A 88 -1.09 -11.35 50.41
CA ASN A 88 0.23 -11.95 50.27
C ASN A 88 0.12 -13.47 50.18
N GLY A 89 0.61 -14.06 49.12
CA GLY A 89 0.61 -15.51 48.96
C GLY A 89 0.27 -16.00 47.54
N PRO A 90 0.11 -17.32 47.41
CA PRO A 90 -0.10 -17.96 46.13
C PRO A 90 -1.43 -17.60 45.47
N PHE A 91 -1.41 -17.60 44.16
CA PHE A 91 -2.59 -17.46 43.28
C PHE A 91 -2.64 -18.62 42.30
N LYS A 92 -3.85 -19.15 42.09
CA LYS A 92 -4.14 -20.16 41.09
C LYS A 92 -5.51 -19.92 40.48
N SER A 93 -5.61 -19.88 39.16
CA SER A 93 -6.86 -19.85 38.42
C SER A 93 -7.06 -21.13 37.60
N TYR A 94 -8.31 -21.40 37.23
CA TYR A 94 -8.69 -22.59 36.51
C TYR A 94 -9.68 -22.24 35.39
N TYR A 95 -9.58 -22.90 34.27
CA TYR A 95 -10.62 -22.94 33.25
C TYR A 95 -11.85 -23.66 33.74
N LEU A 96 -12.98 -23.46 33.07
CA LEU A 96 -14.24 -24.16 33.36
C LEU A 96 -14.09 -25.70 33.30
N SER A 97 -13.13 -26.19 32.52
CA SER A 97 -12.76 -27.61 32.43
C SER A 97 -12.07 -28.17 33.71
N GLY A 98 -11.73 -27.29 34.67
CA GLY A 98 -10.95 -27.64 35.85
C GLY A 98 -9.44 -27.65 35.63
N ARG A 99 -8.95 -27.46 34.38
CA ARG A 99 -7.50 -27.32 34.10
C ARG A 99 -6.99 -25.99 34.62
N VAL A 100 -5.74 -26.00 35.04
CA VAL A 100 -5.06 -24.78 35.48
C VAL A 100 -4.96 -23.77 34.31
N GLU A 101 -5.35 -22.52 34.59
CA GLU A 101 -5.23 -21.39 33.68
C GLU A 101 -3.99 -20.54 34.00
N SER A 102 -3.79 -20.21 35.30
CA SER A 102 -2.59 -19.48 35.71
C SER A 102 -2.15 -19.79 37.12
N ILE A 103 -0.85 -19.63 37.40
CA ILE A 103 -0.21 -19.77 38.69
C ILE A 103 0.69 -18.57 38.91
N GLY A 104 0.70 -18.02 40.14
CA GLY A 104 1.58 -16.93 40.53
C GLY A 104 1.47 -16.64 42.01
N ALA A 105 1.85 -15.44 42.40
CA ALA A 105 1.68 -14.96 43.76
C ALA A 105 1.38 -13.47 43.80
N PHE A 106 0.66 -13.07 44.87
CA PHE A 106 0.49 -11.68 45.22
C PHE A 106 1.44 -11.26 46.36
N LYS A 107 1.88 -10.00 46.33
CA LYS A 107 2.58 -9.31 47.40
C LYS A 107 1.95 -7.92 47.54
N ASN A 108 1.40 -7.64 48.73
CA ASN A 108 0.62 -6.41 49.01
C ASN A 108 -0.54 -6.21 48.01
N GLY A 109 -1.27 -7.28 47.66
CA GLY A 109 -2.37 -7.27 46.71
C GLY A 109 -2.02 -7.06 45.24
N LYS A 110 -0.74 -7.08 44.90
CA LYS A 110 -0.23 -6.91 43.51
C LYS A 110 0.49 -8.18 43.06
N ARG A 111 0.41 -8.48 41.78
CA ARG A 111 1.19 -9.60 41.20
C ARG A 111 2.68 -9.31 41.41
N ASP A 112 3.39 -10.30 41.94
CA ASP A 112 4.83 -10.20 42.23
C ASP A 112 5.49 -11.58 42.07
N GLY A 113 6.69 -11.63 41.53
CA GLY A 113 7.41 -12.87 41.25
C GLY A 113 7.00 -13.54 39.94
N GLU A 114 7.28 -14.82 39.82
CA GLU A 114 7.02 -15.62 38.64
C GLU A 114 5.53 -15.89 38.46
N TRP A 115 5.03 -15.71 37.25
CA TRP A 115 3.69 -16.05 36.80
C TRP A 115 3.75 -16.95 35.59
N ILE A 116 2.96 -18.02 35.61
CA ILE A 116 2.85 -19.03 34.58
C ILE A 116 1.38 -19.09 34.12
N PHE A 117 1.16 -19.04 32.84
CA PHE A 117 -0.16 -19.11 32.20
C PHE A 117 -0.18 -20.32 31.26
N TYR A 118 -1.34 -20.98 31.16
CA TYR A 118 -1.54 -22.15 30.33
C TYR A 118 -2.66 -21.92 29.31
N HIS A 119 -2.60 -22.61 28.22
CA HIS A 119 -3.71 -22.73 27.25
C HIS A 119 -4.82 -23.64 27.78
N PRO A 120 -6.05 -23.55 27.24
CA PRO A 120 -7.18 -24.46 27.66
C PRO A 120 -6.87 -25.95 27.47
N ASN A 121 -5.97 -26.31 26.55
CA ASN A 121 -5.51 -27.67 26.36
C ASN A 121 -4.50 -28.13 27.44
N GLY A 122 -4.06 -27.21 28.33
CA GLY A 122 -3.12 -27.45 29.40
C GLY A 122 -1.64 -27.24 29.05
N GLN A 123 -1.34 -26.88 27.80
CA GLN A 123 0.05 -26.54 27.42
C GLN A 123 0.42 -25.14 27.94
N LEU A 124 1.73 -24.93 28.16
CA LEU A 124 2.27 -23.65 28.58
C LEU A 124 1.95 -22.58 27.52
N PHE A 125 1.34 -21.47 27.99
CA PHE A 125 1.09 -20.30 27.16
C PHE A 125 2.16 -19.23 27.39
N LYS A 126 2.41 -18.84 28.65
CA LYS A 126 3.29 -17.72 28.99
C LYS A 126 3.97 -17.93 30.31
N LYS A 127 5.24 -17.52 30.36
CA LYS A 127 6.02 -17.42 31.59
C LYS A 127 6.62 -16.02 31.67
N CYS A 128 6.42 -15.33 32.80
CA CYS A 128 6.91 -13.98 33.01
C CYS A 128 7.11 -13.68 34.50
N ILE A 129 7.80 -12.59 34.77
CA ILE A 129 8.01 -12.08 36.12
C ILE A 129 7.25 -10.76 36.26
N TYR A 130 6.49 -10.63 37.36
CA TYR A 130 5.86 -9.38 37.75
C TYR A 130 6.60 -8.73 38.91
N ILE A 131 6.65 -7.41 38.92
CA ILE A 131 7.03 -6.57 40.04
C ILE A 131 5.94 -5.51 40.19
N ASN A 132 5.18 -5.55 41.29
CA ASN A 132 4.06 -4.64 41.55
C ASN A 132 3.09 -4.48 40.35
N ASP A 133 2.56 -5.58 39.83
CA ASP A 133 1.67 -5.69 38.67
C ASP A 133 2.28 -5.35 37.29
N SER A 134 3.51 -4.94 37.23
CA SER A 134 4.21 -4.65 35.96
C SER A 134 5.10 -5.83 35.58
N ILE A 135 5.04 -6.27 34.33
CA ILE A 135 5.98 -7.27 33.81
C ILE A 135 7.38 -6.66 33.83
N ASN A 136 8.35 -7.40 34.39
CA ASN A 136 9.73 -6.98 34.49
C ASN A 136 10.66 -8.18 34.39
N GLY A 137 11.61 -8.15 33.47
CA GLY A 137 12.49 -9.29 33.19
C GLY A 137 12.06 -10.07 31.95
N PHE A 138 12.45 -11.32 31.89
CA PHE A 138 12.30 -12.17 30.71
C PHE A 138 10.88 -12.73 30.59
N VAL A 139 10.34 -12.72 29.37
CA VAL A 139 9.05 -13.26 29.00
C VAL A 139 9.20 -14.28 27.89
N THR A 140 8.56 -15.43 28.03
CA THR A 140 8.42 -16.41 26.96
C THR A 140 6.95 -16.73 26.76
N GLU A 141 6.50 -16.77 25.51
CA GLU A 141 5.13 -17.18 25.13
C GLU A 141 5.21 -18.33 24.12
N TYR A 142 4.19 -19.18 24.17
CA TYR A 142 4.07 -20.38 23.34
C TYR A 142 2.71 -20.45 22.67
N TYR A 143 2.64 -21.02 21.52
CA TYR A 143 1.39 -21.40 20.86
C TYR A 143 0.71 -22.58 21.57
N ASP A 144 -0.54 -22.83 21.25
CA ASP A 144 -1.34 -23.93 21.76
C ASP A 144 -0.88 -25.34 21.32
N ASN A 145 0.04 -25.42 20.34
CA ASN A 145 0.73 -26.64 19.93
C ASN A 145 2.08 -26.83 20.66
N GLY A 146 2.45 -25.92 21.58
CA GLY A 146 3.69 -25.93 22.33
C GLY A 146 4.91 -25.32 21.62
N ALA A 147 4.77 -24.89 20.36
CA ALA A 147 5.83 -24.16 19.68
C ALA A 147 6.05 -22.77 20.32
N LYS A 148 7.28 -22.30 20.35
CA LYS A 148 7.59 -20.96 20.86
C LYS A 148 6.94 -19.91 19.97
N HIS A 149 6.35 -18.86 20.57
CA HIS A 149 5.72 -17.74 19.87
C HIS A 149 6.52 -16.45 20.03
N PHE A 150 6.94 -16.17 21.28
CA PHE A 150 7.64 -14.93 21.62
C PHE A 150 8.66 -15.17 22.72
N GLU A 151 9.75 -14.43 22.65
CA GLU A 151 10.74 -14.34 23.72
C GLU A 151 11.33 -12.93 23.75
N GLY A 152 11.39 -12.32 24.94
CA GLY A 152 11.94 -10.98 25.07
C GLY A 152 11.99 -10.48 26.49
N SER A 153 12.70 -9.38 26.71
CA SER A 153 12.86 -8.76 28.01
C SER A 153 11.98 -7.52 28.15
N TYR A 154 11.39 -7.38 29.34
CA TYR A 154 10.55 -6.23 29.68
C TYR A 154 11.16 -5.44 30.83
N ARG A 155 10.94 -4.15 30.83
CA ARG A 155 11.28 -3.23 31.91
C ARG A 155 10.11 -2.32 32.18
N LEU A 156 9.57 -2.37 33.42
CA LEU A 156 8.41 -1.57 33.86
C LEU A 156 7.18 -1.73 32.92
N GLY A 157 6.89 -2.96 32.51
CA GLY A 157 5.77 -3.29 31.65
C GLY A 157 5.97 -3.03 30.15
N LYS A 158 7.14 -2.51 29.73
CA LYS A 158 7.49 -2.21 28.34
C LYS A 158 8.55 -3.15 27.82
N LEU A 159 8.42 -3.57 26.55
CA LEU A 159 9.46 -4.35 25.88
C LEU A 159 10.76 -3.54 25.82
N HIS A 160 11.84 -4.12 26.36
CA HIS A 160 13.12 -3.44 26.48
C HIS A 160 14.27 -4.45 26.41
N GLY A 161 15.00 -4.46 25.35
CA GLY A 161 16.04 -5.43 25.05
C GLY A 161 15.78 -6.16 23.74
N TYR A 162 16.52 -7.25 23.52
CA TYR A 162 16.29 -8.12 22.37
C TYR A 162 15.01 -8.91 22.53
N ALA A 163 14.31 -9.12 21.42
CA ALA A 163 13.08 -9.90 21.34
C ALA A 163 13.03 -10.68 20.03
N TYR A 164 12.36 -11.84 20.09
CA TYR A 164 12.25 -12.82 19.01
C TYR A 164 10.79 -13.25 18.90
N TRP A 165 10.30 -13.40 17.68
CA TRP A 165 8.98 -13.92 17.38
C TRP A 165 9.09 -15.09 16.40
N TRP A 166 8.26 -16.09 16.61
CA TRP A 166 8.18 -17.28 15.78
C TRP A 166 6.78 -17.49 15.27
N LYS A 167 6.67 -18.08 14.10
CA LYS A 167 5.42 -18.61 13.54
C LYS A 167 5.06 -19.92 14.22
N LYS A 168 3.79 -20.35 14.09
CA LYS A 168 3.27 -21.58 14.71
C LYS A 168 3.95 -22.87 14.22
N ASN A 169 4.59 -22.84 13.03
CA ASN A 169 5.40 -23.91 12.48
C ASN A 169 6.83 -23.98 13.05
N GLY A 170 7.22 -23.00 13.88
CA GLY A 170 8.53 -22.90 14.50
C GLY A 170 9.55 -22.04 13.74
N ASP A 171 9.22 -21.54 12.55
CA ASP A 171 10.09 -20.61 11.82
C ASP A 171 10.15 -19.26 12.54
N LEU A 172 11.31 -18.60 12.51
CA LEU A 172 11.44 -17.22 12.93
C LEU A 172 10.57 -16.32 12.05
N GLU A 173 9.88 -15.37 12.67
CA GLU A 173 9.10 -14.34 12.00
C GLU A 173 9.87 -13.03 11.96
N MET A 174 10.40 -12.62 13.11
CA MET A 174 11.23 -11.42 13.23
C MET A 174 12.05 -11.45 14.52
N GLU A 175 13.13 -10.67 14.52
CA GLU A 175 13.94 -10.41 15.69
C GLU A 175 14.50 -8.99 15.67
N GLY A 176 14.78 -8.44 16.85
CA GLY A 176 15.41 -7.14 16.99
C GLY A 176 15.39 -6.64 18.41
N LYS A 177 15.91 -5.44 18.59
CA LYS A 177 15.96 -4.76 19.89
C LYS A 177 14.87 -3.71 20.00
N SER A 178 14.21 -3.68 21.15
CA SER A 178 13.24 -2.63 21.49
C SER A 178 13.74 -1.81 22.68
N ILE A 179 13.39 -0.54 22.70
CA ILE A 179 13.59 0.37 23.83
C ILE A 179 12.23 1.00 24.14
N ASN A 180 11.64 0.62 25.30
CA ASN A 180 10.34 1.11 25.75
C ASN A 180 9.23 0.95 24.70
N ASP A 181 9.08 -0.27 24.15
CA ASP A 181 8.14 -0.70 23.09
C ASP A 181 8.45 -0.16 21.68
N LEU A 182 9.45 0.69 21.50
CA LEU A 182 9.85 1.20 20.19
C LEU A 182 11.00 0.38 19.63
N GLN A 183 10.93 0.03 18.36
CA GLN A 183 12.03 -0.63 17.64
C GLN A 183 13.28 0.26 17.65
N ASP A 184 14.44 -0.33 17.91
CA ASP A 184 15.75 0.33 17.97
C ASP A 184 16.83 -0.61 17.45
N SER A 185 17.92 -0.07 16.90
CA SER A 185 19.00 -0.87 16.32
C SER A 185 18.52 -1.77 15.17
N THR A 186 19.27 -2.83 14.84
CA THR A 186 18.98 -3.72 13.73
C THR A 186 17.80 -4.63 14.02
N TRP A 187 16.90 -4.71 13.04
CA TRP A 187 15.80 -5.66 12.97
C TRP A 187 15.92 -6.52 11.74
N ILE A 188 15.56 -7.81 11.90
CA ILE A 188 15.51 -8.79 10.83
C ILE A 188 14.10 -9.36 10.77
N PHE A 189 13.53 -9.41 9.59
CA PHE A 189 12.23 -10.01 9.30
C PHE A 189 12.43 -11.18 8.36
N TYR A 190 11.76 -12.28 8.63
CA TYR A 190 11.93 -13.52 7.91
C TYR A 190 10.70 -13.87 7.08
N ASN A 191 10.93 -14.40 5.90
CA ASN A 191 9.97 -15.12 5.09
C ASN A 191 9.79 -16.54 5.65
N ASP A 192 9.14 -17.44 4.92
CA ASP A 192 9.04 -18.83 5.31
C ASP A 192 10.42 -19.52 5.28
N HIS A 193 10.54 -20.62 6.06
CA HIS A 193 11.77 -21.42 6.18
C HIS A 193 13.00 -20.65 6.67
N ASN A 194 12.77 -19.62 7.51
CA ASN A 194 13.83 -18.77 8.07
C ASN A 194 14.70 -18.03 7.03
N VAL A 195 14.17 -17.82 5.83
CA VAL A 195 14.84 -16.99 4.83
C VAL A 195 14.66 -15.52 5.20
N VAL A 196 15.76 -14.77 5.25
CA VAL A 196 15.69 -13.33 5.52
C VAL A 196 14.87 -12.63 4.43
N GLY A 197 13.76 -11.99 4.80
CA GLY A 197 12.91 -11.22 3.90
C GLY A 197 13.31 -9.75 3.84
N SER A 198 13.69 -9.17 4.99
CA SER A 198 14.26 -7.83 5.05
C SER A 198 15.06 -7.62 6.32
N ARG A 199 15.99 -6.65 6.29
CA ARG A 199 16.75 -6.21 7.46
C ARG A 199 17.18 -4.75 7.35
N GLY A 200 17.33 -4.10 8.49
CA GLY A 200 17.81 -2.73 8.58
C GLY A 200 17.62 -2.17 9.97
N ASP A 201 17.98 -0.92 10.16
CA ASP A 201 17.98 -0.29 11.46
C ASP A 201 16.73 0.54 11.71
N PHE A 202 16.31 0.53 12.95
CA PHE A 202 15.32 1.45 13.50
C PHE A 202 15.98 2.38 14.53
N LYS A 203 15.41 3.56 14.66
CA LYS A 203 15.69 4.49 15.76
C LYS A 203 14.37 5.05 16.27
N SER A 204 14.04 4.75 17.52
CA SER A 204 12.77 5.18 18.14
C SER A 204 11.53 4.82 17.29
N GLY A 205 11.49 3.62 16.72
CA GLY A 205 10.38 3.11 15.90
C GLY A 205 10.38 3.56 14.45
N LEU A 206 11.34 4.38 14.01
CA LEU A 206 11.45 4.84 12.62
C LEU A 206 12.61 4.16 11.90
N GLN A 207 12.37 3.69 10.67
CA GLN A 207 13.43 3.14 9.81
C GLN A 207 14.53 4.17 9.60
N THR A 208 15.79 3.75 9.71
CA THR A 208 16.98 4.58 9.50
C THR A 208 18.10 3.74 8.88
N GLY A 209 19.16 4.41 8.39
CA GLY A 209 20.31 3.70 7.84
C GLY A 209 20.00 2.89 6.59
N TYR A 210 20.82 1.88 6.34
CA TYR A 210 20.72 1.04 5.14
C TYR A 210 19.78 -0.13 5.38
N TRP A 211 18.85 -0.33 4.43
CA TRP A 211 17.86 -1.41 4.43
C TRP A 211 18.04 -2.30 3.23
N GLU A 212 17.93 -3.62 3.44
CA GLU A 212 17.94 -4.65 2.42
C GLU A 212 16.63 -5.45 2.46
N TYR A 213 16.13 -5.79 1.29
CA TYR A 213 14.96 -6.64 1.09
C TYR A 213 15.34 -7.77 0.15
N PHE A 214 14.77 -8.93 0.36
CA PHE A 214 15.13 -10.15 -0.36
C PHE A 214 13.89 -10.83 -0.94
N TYR A 215 14.07 -11.58 -2.00
CA TYR A 215 13.10 -12.52 -2.53
C TYR A 215 13.03 -13.76 -1.64
N GLU A 216 12.01 -14.63 -1.87
CA GLU A 216 11.84 -15.88 -1.11
C GLU A 216 13.01 -16.85 -1.30
N ASN A 217 13.70 -16.80 -2.43
CA ASN A 217 14.91 -17.59 -2.69
C ASN A 217 16.19 -17.00 -2.06
N GLY A 218 16.09 -15.89 -1.31
CA GLY A 218 17.20 -15.22 -0.66
C GLY A 218 18.00 -14.25 -1.55
N ALA A 219 17.66 -14.13 -2.84
CA ALA A 219 18.29 -13.14 -3.72
C ALA A 219 17.87 -11.72 -3.31
N LYS A 220 18.77 -10.74 -3.49
CA LYS A 220 18.43 -9.34 -3.22
C LYS A 220 17.32 -8.86 -4.14
N TRP A 221 16.27 -8.27 -3.55
CA TRP A 221 15.19 -7.61 -4.28
C TRP A 221 15.39 -6.11 -4.41
N LYS A 222 15.62 -5.43 -3.29
CA LYS A 222 15.88 -3.98 -3.28
C LYS A 222 16.69 -3.58 -2.05
N ALA A 223 17.42 -2.46 -2.14
CA ALA A 223 18.15 -1.89 -1.03
C ALA A 223 18.31 -0.38 -1.18
N GLY A 224 18.47 0.30 -0.05
CA GLY A 224 18.68 1.74 -0.01
C GLY A 224 18.65 2.27 1.42
N HIS A 225 18.66 3.58 1.55
CA HIS A 225 18.72 4.23 2.85
C HIS A 225 17.38 4.84 3.24
N PHE A 226 17.07 4.74 4.52
CA PHE A 226 16.02 5.51 5.17
C PHE A 226 16.60 6.59 6.07
N ARG A 227 15.88 7.68 6.20
CA ARG A 227 16.12 8.75 7.16
C ARG A 227 14.80 9.14 7.80
N ASN A 228 14.66 8.88 9.11
CA ASN A 228 13.44 9.15 9.87
C ASN A 228 12.17 8.53 9.22
N GLY A 229 12.25 7.29 8.76
CA GLY A 229 11.15 6.55 8.15
C GLY A 229 10.91 6.82 6.66
N GLU A 230 11.61 7.78 6.05
CA GLU A 230 11.47 8.13 4.63
C GLU A 230 12.68 7.66 3.81
N ARG A 231 12.44 7.18 2.59
CA ARG A 231 13.53 6.79 1.66
C ARG A 231 14.36 8.00 1.30
N SER A 232 15.69 7.82 1.34
CA SER A 232 16.67 8.87 1.09
C SER A 232 17.90 8.29 0.39
N GLY A 233 18.57 9.09 -0.47
CA GLY A 233 19.75 8.64 -1.19
C GLY A 233 19.46 7.58 -2.25
N ILE A 234 20.50 6.86 -2.66
CA ILE A 234 20.41 5.87 -3.74
C ILE A 234 19.65 4.63 -3.28
N TRP A 235 18.69 4.23 -4.10
CA TRP A 235 17.98 2.96 -4.02
C TRP A 235 18.25 2.15 -5.27
N VAL A 236 18.46 0.86 -5.08
CA VAL A 236 18.65 -0.10 -6.16
C VAL A 236 17.63 -1.22 -5.99
N ALA A 237 17.02 -1.64 -7.06
CA ALA A 237 16.23 -2.86 -7.13
C ALA A 237 16.85 -3.82 -8.15
N TRP A 238 16.73 -5.12 -7.89
CA TRP A 238 17.24 -6.20 -8.72
C TRP A 238 16.10 -7.12 -9.14
N TYR A 239 16.26 -7.76 -10.27
CA TYR A 239 15.50 -8.92 -10.65
C TYR A 239 15.95 -10.14 -9.83
N GLU A 240 15.15 -11.18 -9.79
CA GLU A 240 15.44 -12.40 -9.05
C GLU A 240 16.71 -13.14 -9.55
N ASN A 241 17.10 -12.92 -10.81
CA ASN A 241 18.36 -13.40 -11.38
C ASN A 241 19.60 -12.58 -10.97
N GLY A 242 19.44 -11.57 -10.08
CA GLY A 242 20.51 -10.73 -9.58
C GLY A 242 20.91 -9.56 -10.48
N VAL A 243 20.32 -9.43 -11.65
CA VAL A 243 20.54 -8.27 -12.54
C VAL A 243 19.81 -7.05 -11.98
N LYS A 244 20.45 -5.87 -12.04
CA LYS A 244 19.79 -4.63 -11.66
C LYS A 244 18.53 -4.40 -12.48
N GLN A 245 17.41 -4.08 -11.82
CA GLN A 245 16.14 -3.71 -12.44
C GLN A 245 16.01 -2.21 -12.58
N ARG A 246 16.29 -1.49 -11.50
CA ARG A 246 16.26 -0.01 -11.49
C ARG A 246 17.15 0.56 -10.39
N GLU A 247 17.64 1.77 -10.62
CA GLU A 247 18.40 2.52 -9.62
C GLU A 247 18.17 4.03 -9.76
N GLY A 248 18.25 4.74 -8.65
CA GLY A 248 18.11 6.18 -8.58
C GLY A 248 17.98 6.69 -7.17
N ALA A 249 17.93 8.00 -7.01
CA ALA A 249 17.84 8.60 -5.68
C ALA A 249 16.40 8.92 -5.28
N PHE A 250 16.15 8.81 -3.97
CA PHE A 250 14.98 9.36 -3.30
C PHE A 250 15.35 10.55 -2.43
N LEU A 251 14.47 11.52 -2.37
CA LEU A 251 14.49 12.63 -1.43
C LEU A 251 13.10 12.74 -0.79
N PHE A 252 12.98 12.42 0.50
CA PHE A 252 11.71 12.38 1.24
C PHE A 252 10.66 11.55 0.50
N ASP A 253 10.95 10.26 0.26
CA ASP A 253 10.12 9.27 -0.45
C ASP A 253 9.77 9.58 -1.91
N LYS A 254 10.25 10.69 -2.47
CA LYS A 254 10.03 11.08 -3.87
C LYS A 254 11.27 10.81 -4.69
N GLU A 255 11.10 10.26 -5.90
CA GLU A 255 12.22 10.13 -6.84
C GLU A 255 12.80 11.51 -7.13
N ASP A 256 14.12 11.63 -7.05
CA ASP A 256 14.85 12.87 -7.34
C ASP A 256 16.22 12.57 -7.98
N GLY A 257 16.61 13.32 -9.01
CA GLY A 257 17.84 13.07 -9.75
C GLY A 257 17.69 12.04 -10.87
N GLU A 258 18.83 11.47 -11.29
CA GLU A 258 18.89 10.50 -12.39
C GLU A 258 18.35 9.15 -11.96
N TRP A 259 17.53 8.54 -12.83
CA TRP A 259 16.99 7.20 -12.68
C TRP A 259 17.28 6.36 -13.90
N LYS A 260 17.68 5.13 -13.67
CA LYS A 260 17.94 4.11 -14.69
C LYS A 260 17.05 2.91 -14.46
N GLN A 261 16.58 2.30 -15.53
CA GLN A 261 15.87 1.03 -15.54
C GLN A 261 16.52 0.11 -16.57
N TYR A 262 16.62 -1.15 -16.27
CA TYR A 262 17.30 -2.17 -17.06
C TYR A 262 16.35 -3.29 -17.44
N TYR A 263 16.62 -3.98 -18.51
CA TYR A 263 16.01 -5.24 -18.89
C TYR A 263 16.59 -6.40 -18.04
N PRO A 264 15.91 -7.58 -17.99
CA PRO A 264 16.41 -8.74 -17.24
C PRO A 264 17.75 -9.30 -17.69
N ASP A 265 18.19 -8.98 -18.90
CA ASP A 265 19.51 -9.31 -19.46
C ASP A 265 20.61 -8.30 -19.09
N GLY A 266 20.24 -7.20 -18.42
CA GLY A 266 21.14 -6.15 -17.95
C GLY A 266 21.31 -4.97 -18.91
N HIS A 267 20.72 -5.01 -20.11
CA HIS A 267 20.76 -3.88 -21.02
C HIS A 267 19.91 -2.71 -20.47
N LEU A 268 20.38 -1.48 -20.73
CA LEU A 268 19.67 -0.27 -20.32
C LEU A 268 18.33 -0.15 -21.05
N GLN A 269 17.23 -0.08 -20.30
CA GLN A 269 15.88 0.10 -20.83
C GLN A 269 15.48 1.58 -20.88
N THR A 270 15.68 2.32 -19.78
CA THR A 270 15.38 3.76 -19.72
C THR A 270 16.37 4.50 -18.84
N ILE A 271 16.59 5.78 -19.17
CA ILE A 271 17.29 6.72 -18.31
C ILE A 271 16.61 8.08 -18.39
N GLY A 272 16.50 8.76 -17.27
CA GLY A 272 15.96 10.11 -17.21
C GLY A 272 16.07 10.71 -15.83
N TYR A 273 15.48 11.87 -15.66
CA TYR A 273 15.55 12.62 -14.41
C TYR A 273 14.16 12.77 -13.80
N PHE A 274 14.08 12.59 -12.50
CA PHE A 274 12.94 13.00 -11.70
C PHE A 274 13.28 14.25 -10.89
N LYS A 275 12.26 15.05 -10.65
CA LYS A 275 12.29 16.16 -9.69
C LYS A 275 11.04 16.08 -8.82
N ALA A 276 11.23 15.83 -7.53
CA ALA A 276 10.16 15.68 -6.56
C ALA A 276 9.07 14.67 -7.02
N GLY A 277 9.48 13.49 -7.52
CA GLY A 277 8.62 12.39 -7.96
C GLY A 277 7.99 12.58 -9.35
N ARG A 278 8.41 13.60 -10.13
CA ARG A 278 7.87 13.87 -11.46
C ARG A 278 8.98 13.83 -12.50
N MET A 279 8.71 13.15 -13.63
CA MET A 279 9.65 13.14 -14.77
C MET A 279 9.98 14.56 -15.18
N ASN A 280 11.30 14.84 -15.39
CA ASN A 280 11.80 16.17 -15.73
C ASN A 280 13.02 16.06 -16.64
N GLY A 281 13.19 17.00 -17.58
CA GLY A 281 14.32 16.97 -18.51
C GLY A 281 14.24 15.87 -19.56
N LEU A 282 15.39 15.47 -20.08
CA LEU A 282 15.51 14.48 -21.15
C LEU A 282 15.38 13.05 -20.63
N TRP A 283 14.45 12.30 -21.22
CA TRP A 283 14.29 10.86 -21.06
C TRP A 283 14.68 10.14 -22.34
N LYS A 284 15.39 9.03 -22.19
CA LYS A 284 15.77 8.13 -23.27
C LYS A 284 15.30 6.72 -22.94
N GLY A 285 14.88 5.96 -23.94
CA GLY A 285 14.54 4.56 -23.82
C GLY A 285 15.10 3.76 -24.98
N TRP A 286 15.35 2.50 -24.75
CA TRP A 286 15.89 1.53 -25.70
C TRP A 286 14.98 0.32 -25.80
N TYR A 287 15.07 -0.40 -26.88
CA TYR A 287 14.52 -1.74 -27.06
C TYR A 287 15.47 -2.80 -26.46
N GLU A 288 15.00 -4.02 -26.27
CA GLU A 288 15.81 -5.13 -25.76
C GLU A 288 17.02 -5.42 -26.63
N ASN A 289 16.90 -5.23 -27.98
CA ASN A 289 18.01 -5.39 -28.90
C ASN A 289 19.06 -4.25 -28.83
N GLY A 290 18.94 -3.33 -27.88
CA GLY A 290 19.86 -2.22 -27.67
C GLY A 290 19.63 -0.99 -28.57
N ASN A 291 18.73 -1.07 -29.54
CA ASN A 291 18.43 0.08 -30.39
C ASN A 291 17.65 1.15 -29.63
N LEU A 292 17.96 2.43 -29.92
CA LEU A 292 17.28 3.56 -29.32
C LEU A 292 15.78 3.54 -29.69
N LYS A 293 14.90 3.64 -28.68
CA LYS A 293 13.44 3.63 -28.83
C LYS A 293 12.86 5.05 -28.86
N TYR A 294 13.28 5.87 -27.90
CA TYR A 294 12.81 7.26 -27.84
C TYR A 294 13.80 8.20 -27.15
N LYS A 295 13.66 9.49 -27.49
CA LYS A 295 14.13 10.66 -26.72
C LYS A 295 12.94 11.58 -26.54
N ALA A 296 12.64 11.95 -25.29
CA ALA A 296 11.51 12.79 -24.97
C ALA A 296 11.86 13.76 -23.84
N TYR A 297 11.45 15.01 -23.99
CA TYR A 297 11.58 15.98 -22.91
C TYR A 297 10.31 16.03 -22.08
N TYR A 298 10.49 16.15 -20.76
CA TYR A 298 9.43 16.27 -19.79
C TYR A 298 9.62 17.51 -18.90
N ALA A 299 8.52 18.15 -18.54
CA ALA A 299 8.46 19.20 -17.54
C ALA A 299 7.35 18.87 -16.53
N ALA A 300 7.69 18.76 -15.26
CA ALA A 300 6.75 18.45 -14.17
C ALA A 300 5.84 17.23 -14.44
N GLY A 301 6.37 16.18 -15.08
CA GLY A 301 5.70 14.91 -15.38
C GLY A 301 4.97 14.88 -16.72
N ARG A 302 4.91 15.99 -17.46
CA ARG A 302 4.24 16.08 -18.78
C ARG A 302 5.29 16.15 -19.90
N LYS A 303 4.99 15.56 -21.05
CA LYS A 303 5.84 15.76 -22.24
C LYS A 303 5.79 17.23 -22.65
N ASP A 304 6.96 17.86 -22.68
CA ASP A 304 7.12 19.26 -23.04
C ASP A 304 8.49 19.46 -23.69
N GLY A 305 8.51 19.76 -24.97
CA GLY A 305 9.73 19.86 -25.79
C GLY A 305 9.84 18.78 -26.86
N SER A 306 11.04 18.53 -27.33
CA SER A 306 11.29 17.63 -28.46
C SER A 306 10.95 16.18 -28.13
N TYR A 307 10.43 15.49 -29.14
CA TYR A 307 10.08 14.09 -29.12
C TYR A 307 10.58 13.39 -30.36
N LEU A 308 11.42 12.36 -30.18
CA LEU A 308 11.98 11.52 -31.22
C LEU A 308 11.65 10.07 -30.87
N TYR A 309 11.18 9.30 -31.84
CA TYR A 309 10.87 7.90 -31.67
C TYR A 309 11.38 7.07 -32.84
N TRP A 310 11.87 5.88 -32.57
CA TRP A 310 12.43 4.96 -33.55
C TRP A 310 11.68 3.63 -33.53
N TYR A 311 11.69 2.93 -34.64
CA TYR A 311 11.32 1.53 -34.73
C TYR A 311 12.42 0.65 -34.14
N GLU A 312 12.08 -0.60 -33.82
CA GLU A 312 13.01 -1.57 -33.24
C GLU A 312 14.21 -1.89 -34.17
N ASN A 313 14.02 -1.80 -35.49
CA ASN A 313 15.12 -1.91 -36.47
C ASN A 313 16.05 -0.68 -36.54
N GLY A 314 15.86 0.30 -35.66
CA GLY A 314 16.67 1.53 -35.61
C GLY A 314 16.23 2.63 -36.56
N THR A 315 15.24 2.40 -37.42
CA THR A 315 14.73 3.42 -38.34
C THR A 315 13.93 4.50 -37.56
N GLN A 316 14.11 5.77 -37.94
CA GLN A 316 13.34 6.88 -37.38
C GLN A 316 11.84 6.68 -37.64
N LYS A 317 11.00 6.77 -36.61
CA LYS A 317 9.53 6.67 -36.72
C LYS A 317 8.86 8.03 -36.61
N THR A 318 9.24 8.83 -35.61
CA THR A 318 8.59 10.11 -35.34
C THR A 318 9.62 11.17 -34.98
N ILE A 319 9.45 12.36 -35.56
CA ILE A 319 10.12 13.59 -35.16
C ILE A 319 9.05 14.63 -34.90
N GLY A 320 9.00 15.18 -33.68
CA GLY A 320 8.02 16.18 -33.31
C GLY A 320 8.34 16.85 -31.99
N ALA A 321 7.37 17.55 -31.47
CA ALA A 321 7.43 18.15 -30.15
C ALA A 321 6.05 18.08 -29.46
N TYR A 322 6.08 18.15 -28.15
CA TYR A 322 4.90 18.28 -27.31
C TYR A 322 4.94 19.62 -26.56
N ALA A 323 3.78 20.13 -26.21
CA ALA A 323 3.60 21.18 -25.24
C ALA A 323 2.49 20.71 -24.27
N ASN A 324 2.81 20.50 -22.99
CA ASN A 324 1.90 19.96 -21.99
C ASN A 324 1.14 18.70 -22.45
N ASP A 325 1.85 17.66 -22.91
CA ASP A 325 1.33 16.38 -23.45
C ASP A 325 0.55 16.48 -24.77
N LEU A 326 0.38 17.66 -25.34
CA LEU A 326 -0.28 17.85 -26.62
C LEU A 326 0.76 17.99 -27.75
N LYS A 327 0.57 17.28 -28.87
CA LYS A 327 1.41 17.44 -30.06
C LYS A 327 1.44 18.93 -30.48
N HIS A 328 2.63 19.48 -30.67
CA HIS A 328 2.80 20.90 -31.01
C HIS A 328 3.98 21.10 -31.96
N GLY A 329 3.86 22.06 -32.88
CA GLY A 329 4.92 22.35 -33.84
C GLY A 329 4.97 21.37 -35.03
N ASN A 330 6.09 21.28 -35.69
CA ASN A 330 6.30 20.44 -36.87
C ASN A 330 6.36 18.95 -36.46
N TRP A 331 5.64 18.11 -37.21
CA TRP A 331 5.63 16.67 -37.04
C TRP A 331 5.95 15.95 -38.32
N LYS A 332 6.78 14.92 -38.21
CA LYS A 332 7.14 14.02 -39.30
C LYS A 332 6.98 12.59 -38.77
N GLU A 333 6.21 11.80 -39.49
CA GLU A 333 6.13 10.38 -39.24
C GLU A 333 6.69 9.62 -40.45
N PHE A 334 7.39 8.53 -40.18
CA PHE A 334 8.06 7.72 -41.19
C PHE A 334 7.54 6.27 -41.06
N MET A 335 7.61 5.55 -42.15
CA MET A 335 7.37 4.10 -42.20
C MET A 335 8.62 3.34 -41.76
N GLN A 336 8.48 2.05 -41.49
CA GLN A 336 9.58 1.21 -41.05
C GLN A 336 10.72 1.08 -42.10
N ASN A 337 10.43 1.32 -43.36
CA ASN A 337 11.41 1.37 -44.44
C ASN A 337 12.14 2.73 -44.56
N GLY A 338 11.90 3.64 -43.61
CA GLY A 338 12.53 4.98 -43.57
C GLY A 338 11.89 6.03 -44.49
N LYS A 339 10.88 5.63 -45.29
CA LYS A 339 10.18 6.60 -46.15
C LYS A 339 9.21 7.43 -45.31
N PRO A 340 8.96 8.71 -45.65
CA PRO A 340 7.97 9.50 -44.96
C PRO A 340 6.57 8.87 -45.09
N PHE A 341 5.77 8.99 -44.02
CA PHE A 341 4.36 8.61 -43.98
C PHE A 341 3.47 9.86 -44.03
N GLU A 342 3.64 10.77 -43.06
CA GLU A 342 2.96 12.04 -43.05
C GLU A 342 3.84 13.15 -42.44
N ILE A 343 3.69 14.37 -42.98
CA ILE A 343 4.43 15.55 -42.54
C ILE A 343 3.46 16.71 -42.43
N GLY A 344 3.47 17.42 -41.29
CA GLY A 344 2.62 18.58 -41.11
C GLY A 344 2.91 19.31 -39.79
N LYS A 345 1.97 20.09 -39.35
CA LYS A 345 2.07 20.87 -38.11
C LYS A 345 0.87 20.60 -37.21
N TYR A 346 1.13 20.39 -35.92
CA TYR A 346 0.13 20.41 -34.87
C TYR A 346 0.14 21.74 -34.12
N ILE A 347 -1.03 22.19 -33.69
CA ILE A 347 -1.22 23.28 -32.72
C ILE A 347 -2.16 22.74 -31.65
N TRP A 348 -1.64 22.61 -30.42
CA TRP A 348 -2.38 22.08 -29.27
C TRP A 348 -3.11 20.75 -29.57
N GLY A 349 -2.40 19.78 -30.12
CA GLY A 349 -2.88 18.44 -30.41
C GLY A 349 -3.68 18.31 -31.71
N LYS A 350 -3.98 19.40 -32.42
CA LYS A 350 -4.81 19.41 -33.62
C LYS A 350 -3.99 19.72 -34.88
N LYS A 351 -4.27 18.99 -35.97
CA LYS A 351 -3.64 19.27 -37.29
C LYS A 351 -3.99 20.67 -37.75
N ASN A 352 -2.97 21.44 -38.17
CA ASN A 352 -3.10 22.81 -38.69
C ASN A 352 -2.17 23.02 -39.87
N GLY A 353 -2.62 23.88 -40.80
CA GLY A 353 -1.83 24.20 -42.01
C GLY A 353 -1.72 23.01 -42.97
N LYS A 354 -0.68 23.03 -43.76
CA LYS A 354 -0.43 22.06 -44.84
C LYS A 354 0.09 20.73 -44.27
N TRP A 355 -0.56 19.63 -44.66
CA TRP A 355 -0.15 18.26 -44.42
C TRP A 355 0.17 17.57 -45.73
N SER A 356 1.26 16.81 -45.78
CA SER A 356 1.68 15.97 -46.90
C SER A 356 1.64 14.51 -46.48
N PHE A 357 1.06 13.63 -47.32
CA PHE A 357 0.91 12.20 -47.09
C PHE A 357 1.65 11.44 -48.19
N TYR A 358 2.25 10.31 -47.88
CA TYR A 358 3.14 9.57 -48.75
C TYR A 358 2.75 8.08 -48.77
N ASN A 359 3.03 7.40 -49.86
CA ASN A 359 2.88 5.95 -49.97
C ASN A 359 4.15 5.20 -49.54
N GLU A 360 4.10 3.87 -49.52
CA GLU A 360 5.22 3.01 -49.13
C GLU A 360 6.51 3.18 -49.96
N ARG A 361 6.39 3.66 -51.20
CA ARG A 361 7.52 3.99 -52.06
C ARG A 361 8.15 5.35 -51.75
N GLY A 362 7.49 6.13 -50.85
CA GLY A 362 7.91 7.49 -50.49
C GLY A 362 7.42 8.56 -51.46
N ASN A 363 6.55 8.22 -52.40
CA ASN A 363 5.95 9.22 -53.32
C ASN A 363 4.81 9.94 -52.57
N LYS A 364 4.77 11.25 -52.74
CA LYS A 364 3.69 12.08 -52.20
C LYS A 364 2.41 11.71 -52.95
N ILE A 365 1.34 11.33 -52.20
CA ILE A 365 0.04 10.98 -52.73
C ILE A 365 -1.03 12.03 -52.46
N ARG A 366 -0.83 12.87 -51.43
CA ARG A 366 -1.82 13.89 -51.05
C ARG A 366 -1.16 15.05 -50.32
N GLU A 367 -1.69 16.24 -50.57
CA GLU A 367 -1.52 17.43 -49.73
C GLU A 367 -2.89 17.94 -49.32
N GLN A 368 -3.05 18.25 -48.02
CA GLN A 368 -4.31 18.72 -47.44
C GLN A 368 -4.03 19.80 -46.40
N ASN A 369 -4.76 20.91 -46.53
CA ASN A 369 -4.76 21.91 -45.47
C ASN A 369 -5.81 21.61 -44.41
N PHE A 370 -5.43 21.83 -43.17
CA PHE A 370 -6.28 21.63 -42.00
C PHE A 370 -6.34 22.91 -41.14
N LYS A 371 -7.48 23.11 -40.48
CA LYS A 371 -7.68 24.06 -39.40
C LYS A 371 -8.30 23.33 -38.21
N ASN A 372 -7.56 23.09 -37.13
CA ASN A 372 -8.03 22.35 -35.94
C ASN A 372 -8.62 20.99 -36.27
N ASP A 373 -7.92 20.14 -37.03
CA ASP A 373 -8.31 18.82 -37.56
C ASP A 373 -9.43 18.84 -38.61
N VAL A 374 -9.92 20.01 -38.94
CA VAL A 374 -10.94 20.18 -40.00
C VAL A 374 -10.24 20.42 -41.32
N ALA A 375 -10.60 19.67 -42.37
CA ALA A 375 -10.17 19.94 -43.73
C ALA A 375 -10.64 21.33 -44.16
N GLU A 376 -9.68 22.23 -44.40
CA GLU A 376 -9.94 23.65 -44.70
C GLU A 376 -8.87 24.16 -45.64
N GLY A 377 -9.28 24.74 -46.79
CA GLY A 377 -8.37 25.26 -47.79
C GLY A 377 -7.88 24.19 -48.78
N LYS A 378 -6.69 24.37 -49.31
CA LYS A 378 -6.17 23.62 -50.47
C LYS A 378 -6.07 22.11 -50.23
N PHE A 379 -6.49 21.33 -51.19
CA PHE A 379 -6.37 19.89 -51.34
C PHE A 379 -5.74 19.54 -52.69
N THR A 380 -4.80 18.60 -52.71
CA THR A 380 -4.20 18.06 -53.93
C THR A 380 -3.94 16.58 -53.78
N GLU A 381 -4.40 15.75 -54.71
CA GLU A 381 -3.95 14.36 -54.89
C GLU A 381 -3.02 14.22 -56.06
N PHE A 382 -2.11 13.24 -55.98
CA PHE A 382 -1.09 13.01 -56.97
C PHE A 382 -1.10 11.55 -57.44
N TYR A 383 -0.84 11.35 -58.71
CA TYR A 383 -0.49 10.05 -59.24
C TYR A 383 0.89 9.60 -58.70
N ALA A 384 1.18 8.30 -58.81
CA ALA A 384 2.50 7.76 -58.43
C ALA A 384 3.69 8.41 -59.17
N SER A 385 3.46 8.98 -60.33
CA SER A 385 4.43 9.76 -61.13
C SER A 385 4.72 11.15 -60.55
N GLY A 386 3.98 11.59 -59.48
CA GLY A 386 4.09 12.92 -58.91
C GLY A 386 3.28 14.01 -59.63
N LYS A 387 2.62 13.66 -60.75
CA LYS A 387 1.68 14.57 -61.44
C LYS A 387 0.40 14.72 -60.66
N LYS A 388 -0.23 15.89 -60.71
CA LYS A 388 -1.54 16.12 -60.09
C LYS A 388 -2.59 15.19 -60.68
N GLN A 389 -3.45 14.62 -59.82
CA GLN A 389 -4.64 13.87 -60.18
C GLN A 389 -5.89 14.70 -59.91
N VAL A 390 -5.99 15.31 -58.73
CA VAL A 390 -7.10 16.16 -58.31
C VAL A 390 -6.53 17.38 -57.57
N GLU A 391 -7.11 18.55 -57.76
CA GLU A 391 -6.86 19.75 -56.96
C GLU A 391 -8.15 20.50 -56.72
N GLY A 392 -8.35 20.97 -55.52
CA GLY A 392 -9.50 21.77 -55.11
C GLY A 392 -9.33 22.38 -53.73
N SER A 393 -10.38 22.83 -53.15
CA SER A 393 -10.41 23.39 -51.81
C SER A 393 -11.56 22.85 -51.00
N TYR A 394 -11.32 22.73 -49.70
CA TYR A 394 -12.37 22.45 -48.70
C TYR A 394 -12.68 23.73 -47.90
N ARG A 395 -13.95 23.87 -47.51
CA ARG A 395 -14.44 24.81 -46.52
C ARG A 395 -15.30 24.05 -45.54
N ASN A 396 -14.91 24.05 -44.26
CA ASN A 396 -15.60 23.29 -43.21
C ASN A 396 -15.87 21.82 -43.59
N ARG A 397 -14.87 21.08 -44.11
CA ARG A 397 -14.93 19.69 -44.61
C ARG A 397 -15.72 19.49 -45.92
N LEU A 398 -16.37 20.48 -46.44
CA LEU A 398 -17.14 20.39 -47.68
C LEU A 398 -16.32 20.91 -48.86
N LYS A 399 -16.45 20.28 -50.04
CA LYS A 399 -15.84 20.80 -51.28
C LYS A 399 -16.38 22.19 -51.55
N ASP A 400 -15.47 23.14 -51.85
CA ASP A 400 -15.87 24.51 -52.21
C ASP A 400 -14.92 25.08 -53.29
N GLY A 401 -15.47 25.85 -54.19
CA GLY A 401 -14.75 26.38 -55.36
C GLY A 401 -14.49 25.36 -56.46
N THR A 402 -13.55 25.64 -57.32
CA THR A 402 -13.26 24.82 -58.50
C THR A 402 -12.40 23.62 -58.16
N TRP A 403 -12.83 22.45 -58.53
CA TRP A 403 -12.15 21.17 -58.45
C TRP A 403 -11.73 20.77 -59.86
N SER A 404 -10.39 20.58 -60.09
CA SER A 404 -9.77 20.22 -61.35
C SER A 404 -9.26 18.78 -61.31
N TYR A 405 -9.45 18.05 -62.40
CA TYR A 405 -9.08 16.63 -62.53
C TYR A 405 -8.19 16.46 -63.75
N TRP A 406 -7.10 15.73 -63.63
CA TRP A 406 -6.12 15.49 -64.67
C TRP A 406 -5.90 14.01 -64.93
N ASP A 407 -5.46 13.68 -66.12
CA ASP A 407 -5.01 12.34 -66.49
C ASP A 407 -3.55 12.07 -65.98
N ARG A 408 -3.08 10.83 -66.17
CA ARG A 408 -1.72 10.42 -65.80
C ARG A 408 -0.62 11.18 -66.54
N ASN A 409 -0.93 11.73 -67.71
CA ASN A 409 0.01 12.55 -68.51
C ASN A 409 0.04 14.02 -68.07
N GLY A 410 -0.88 14.44 -67.18
CA GLY A 410 -1.01 15.80 -66.67
C GLY A 410 -1.87 16.70 -67.53
N LYS A 411 -2.67 16.12 -68.46
CA LYS A 411 -3.64 16.87 -69.24
C LYS A 411 -4.92 17.07 -68.42
N LEU A 412 -5.43 18.29 -68.37
CA LEU A 412 -6.68 18.60 -67.68
C LEU A 412 -7.86 17.87 -68.36
N LEU A 413 -8.60 17.08 -67.64
CA LEU A 413 -9.75 16.33 -68.10
C LEU A 413 -11.06 17.15 -67.99
N TYR A 414 -11.33 17.64 -66.77
CA TYR A 414 -12.54 18.42 -66.49
C TYR A 414 -12.38 19.22 -65.20
N GLN A 415 -13.32 20.12 -65.00
CA GLN A 415 -13.44 20.90 -63.77
C GLN A 415 -14.89 20.87 -63.29
N VAL A 416 -15.04 20.83 -61.95
CA VAL A 416 -16.34 20.90 -61.30
C VAL A 416 -16.31 22.01 -60.27
N VAL A 417 -17.32 22.85 -60.24
CA VAL A 417 -17.48 23.91 -59.24
C VAL A 417 -18.43 23.46 -58.14
N PHE A 418 -17.96 23.51 -56.92
CA PHE A 418 -18.72 23.18 -55.75
C PHE A 418 -19.01 24.42 -54.88
N LYS A 419 -20.16 24.42 -54.21
CA LYS A 419 -20.50 25.39 -53.17
C LYS A 419 -21.10 24.62 -51.98
N ASN A 420 -20.45 24.70 -50.81
CA ASN A 420 -20.85 23.98 -49.62
C ASN A 420 -21.10 22.48 -49.87
N GLY A 421 -20.24 21.81 -50.61
CA GLY A 421 -20.30 20.39 -50.94
C GLY A 421 -21.24 20.00 -52.08
N LYS A 422 -22.07 20.91 -52.56
CA LYS A 422 -22.97 20.68 -53.69
C LYS A 422 -22.34 21.09 -55.00
N GLU A 423 -22.42 20.25 -56.02
CA GLU A 423 -22.03 20.61 -57.38
C GLU A 423 -22.98 21.67 -57.95
N ILE A 424 -22.41 22.76 -58.45
CA ILE A 424 -23.20 23.85 -59.06
C ILE A 424 -22.90 24.03 -60.55
N LYS A 425 -21.75 23.56 -61.04
CA LYS A 425 -21.36 23.65 -62.46
C LYS A 425 -20.30 22.61 -62.77
N THR A 426 -20.45 21.91 -63.90
CA THR A 426 -19.41 21.04 -64.46
C THR A 426 -19.02 21.52 -65.87
N ASN A 427 -17.75 21.85 -66.03
CA ASN A 427 -17.15 22.15 -67.35
C ASN A 427 -16.47 20.86 -67.85
N LYS A 428 -17.23 20.00 -68.62
CA LYS A 428 -16.66 18.81 -69.23
C LYS A 428 -16.10 19.19 -70.59
N LYS A 429 -14.78 19.00 -70.80
CA LYS A 429 -14.22 18.71 -72.12
C LYS A 429 -13.81 17.22 -72.07
N LEU A 430 -14.78 16.30 -72.20
CA LEU A 430 -14.51 14.92 -72.54
C LEU A 430 -14.43 14.81 -74.05
N PRO A 431 -13.41 14.18 -74.64
CA PRO A 431 -13.51 13.65 -75.99
C PRO A 431 -14.55 12.54 -75.95
N GLU A 432 -15.42 12.51 -76.90
CA GLU A 432 -16.51 11.55 -77.11
C GLU A 432 -16.03 10.13 -77.28
N ASN A 433 -15.32 9.47 -76.64
CA ASN A 433 -15.04 8.03 -76.63
C ASN A 433 -13.88 7.67 -75.68
N GLN A 434 -14.13 7.60 -74.41
CA GLN A 434 -13.41 6.69 -73.55
C GLN A 434 -14.25 6.38 -72.29
N GLY A 435 -14.53 5.09 -72.11
CA GLY A 435 -15.40 4.54 -71.10
C GLY A 435 -15.19 5.07 -69.69
N LYS A 436 -16.27 5.11 -68.90
CA LYS A 436 -16.31 5.48 -67.49
C LYS A 436 -15.18 4.78 -66.74
N PRO A 437 -14.34 5.45 -65.93
CA PRO A 437 -13.51 4.76 -64.96
C PRO A 437 -14.39 4.33 -63.82
N PHE A 438 -14.30 3.05 -63.42
CA PHE A 438 -14.83 2.42 -62.22
C PHE A 438 -14.24 3.03 -60.93
#